data_760b3407bb52c2943e899b270d2ebb5c
#
_entry.id   760b3407bb52c2943e899b270d2ebb5c
#
_cell.length_a   1.000
_cell.length_b   1.000
_cell.length_c   1.000
_cell.angle_alpha   90.00
_cell.angle_beta   90.00
_cell.angle_gamma   90.00
#
_symmetry.space_group_name_H-M   'P 1'
#
loop_
_entity.id
_entity.type
_entity.pdbx_description
1 polymer ?
#
loop_
_entity_poly.entity_id
_entity_poly.type
_entity_poly.pdbx_seq_one_letter_code
_entity_poly.pdbx_strand_id
1 'polypeptide(L)'
;AEAYNNMGNALKDKGDLEAAIESYKQVLKIKPDYAEAYNNMGVTQKDKGDLEAAIESYKQALKIKPDYAGAHNNMGIAMKATGNLAAAIDSFKQALNIKPDYVEAYRHLSSLTHHKDQDEYIVQMQSLYMDPSITDEQRCHLSFALSKSSEDLNEIGQSFAYLKMGNKIRKRLLSYEITQDIEFFSQLKKSYPSIAKVALHYLGGANELKPVFILGMPRSGTTLVEQIVSSHSQVKGAGELDYVKKF
;
A
#
# COMPACT_ATOMS: atom_id res chain seq x y z
N ALA A 1 20.18 19.27 -13.03
CA ALA A 1 19.66 18.32 -12.02
C ALA A 1 18.14 18.32 -12.01
N GLU A 2 17.47 19.46 -11.82
CA GLU A 2 16.02 19.58 -11.69
C GLU A 2 15.25 19.01 -12.89
N ALA A 3 15.65 19.31 -14.12
CA ALA A 3 15.02 18.77 -15.32
C ALA A 3 15.03 17.22 -15.36
N TYR A 4 16.14 16.60 -14.95
CA TYR A 4 16.22 15.15 -14.85
C TYR A 4 15.35 14.59 -13.72
N ASN A 5 15.22 15.31 -12.60
CA ASN A 5 14.32 14.92 -11.52
C ASN A 5 12.85 14.91 -11.97
N ASN A 6 12.45 15.97 -12.68
CA ASN A 6 11.10 16.08 -13.23
C ASN A 6 10.83 15.03 -14.33
N MET A 7 11.84 14.73 -15.15
CA MET A 7 11.77 13.64 -16.13
C MET A 7 11.59 12.29 -15.42
N GLY A 8 12.34 12.03 -14.35
CA GLY A 8 12.19 10.82 -13.54
C GLY A 8 10.79 10.68 -12.95
N ASN A 9 10.22 11.77 -12.43
CA ASN A 9 8.84 11.76 -11.93
C ASN A 9 7.83 11.43 -13.05
N ALA A 10 7.96 12.06 -14.22
CA ALA A 10 7.07 11.81 -15.35
C ALA A 10 7.18 10.36 -15.88
N LEU A 11 8.38 9.79 -15.92
CA LEU A 11 8.61 8.40 -16.31
C LEU A 11 8.01 7.43 -15.29
N LYS A 12 8.17 7.70 -14.00
CA LYS A 12 7.54 6.92 -12.92
C LYS A 12 6.01 6.93 -13.07
N ASP A 13 5.42 8.10 -13.28
CA ASP A 13 3.96 8.23 -13.45
C ASP A 13 3.45 7.50 -14.71
N LYS A 14 4.29 7.37 -15.73
CA LYS A 14 4.03 6.56 -16.94
C LYS A 14 4.22 5.07 -16.72
N GLY A 15 4.81 4.67 -15.59
CA GLY A 15 5.11 3.27 -15.25
C GLY A 15 6.46 2.77 -15.79
N ASP A 16 7.29 3.62 -16.41
CA ASP A 16 8.64 3.27 -16.85
C ASP A 16 9.62 3.44 -15.68
N LEU A 17 9.58 2.48 -14.77
CA LEU A 17 10.30 2.56 -13.50
C LEU A 17 11.83 2.50 -13.69
N GLU A 18 12.31 1.72 -14.67
CA GLU A 18 13.73 1.63 -14.99
C GLU A 18 14.28 2.95 -15.50
N ALA A 19 13.62 3.56 -16.47
CA ALA A 19 14.04 4.86 -17.02
C ALA A 19 13.95 5.97 -15.98
N ALA A 20 12.95 5.91 -15.07
CA ALA A 20 12.85 6.84 -13.96
C ALA A 20 14.05 6.75 -13.01
N ILE A 21 14.44 5.54 -12.61
CA ILE A 21 15.61 5.32 -11.75
C ILE A 21 16.88 5.83 -12.43
N GLU A 22 17.07 5.58 -13.72
CA GLU A 22 18.24 6.08 -14.45
C GLU A 22 18.26 7.61 -14.50
N SER A 23 17.09 8.26 -14.68
CA SER A 23 16.98 9.72 -14.63
C SER A 23 17.40 10.27 -13.27
N TYR A 24 16.96 9.66 -12.16
CA TYR A 24 17.41 10.10 -10.82
C TYR A 24 18.92 9.87 -10.61
N LYS A 25 19.50 8.79 -11.13
CA LYS A 25 20.94 8.59 -11.10
C LYS A 25 21.69 9.70 -11.85
N GLN A 26 21.16 10.21 -12.97
CA GLN A 26 21.75 11.35 -13.66
C GLN A 26 21.66 12.63 -12.81
N VAL A 27 20.54 12.83 -12.07
CA VAL A 27 20.45 13.91 -11.07
C VAL A 27 21.60 13.82 -10.08
N LEU A 28 21.82 12.64 -9.49
CA LEU A 28 22.79 12.41 -8.43
C LEU A 28 24.25 12.48 -8.90
N LYS A 29 24.50 12.23 -10.19
CA LYS A 29 25.82 12.51 -10.81
C LYS A 29 26.11 14.02 -10.89
N ILE A 30 25.08 14.84 -11.15
CA ILE A 30 25.20 16.31 -11.28
C ILE A 30 25.20 16.96 -9.89
N LYS A 31 24.35 16.47 -8.98
CA LYS A 31 24.14 17.01 -7.64
C LYS A 31 24.03 15.86 -6.63
N PRO A 32 25.16 15.37 -6.08
CA PRO A 32 25.20 14.22 -5.18
C PRO A 32 24.46 14.44 -3.84
N ASP A 33 24.24 15.67 -3.45
CA ASP A 33 23.56 16.09 -2.22
C ASP A 33 22.07 16.42 -2.41
N TYR A 34 21.44 15.86 -3.45
CA TYR A 34 20.02 16.11 -3.74
C TYR A 34 19.11 15.09 -3.04
N ALA A 35 18.74 15.36 -1.78
CA ALA A 35 17.93 14.46 -0.95
C ALA A 35 16.62 14.03 -1.59
N GLU A 36 15.95 14.95 -2.32
CA GLU A 36 14.69 14.65 -3.01
C GLU A 36 14.86 13.61 -4.13
N ALA A 37 15.97 13.67 -4.87
CA ALA A 37 16.24 12.68 -5.91
C ALA A 37 16.45 11.27 -5.32
N TYR A 38 17.17 11.17 -4.20
CA TYR A 38 17.29 9.91 -3.47
C TYR A 38 15.94 9.40 -2.97
N ASN A 39 15.11 10.27 -2.38
CA ASN A 39 13.77 9.87 -1.94
C ASN A 39 12.91 9.39 -3.11
N ASN A 40 12.90 10.11 -4.24
CA ASN A 40 12.12 9.76 -5.42
C ASN A 40 12.61 8.47 -6.06
N MET A 41 13.92 8.24 -6.10
CA MET A 41 14.52 6.99 -6.53
C MET A 41 14.07 5.83 -5.62
N GLY A 42 14.10 6.03 -4.30
CA GLY A 42 13.63 5.04 -3.33
C GLY A 42 12.14 4.69 -3.50
N VAL A 43 11.28 5.69 -3.75
CA VAL A 43 9.85 5.46 -4.07
C VAL A 43 9.71 4.58 -5.31
N THR A 44 10.47 4.89 -6.36
CA THR A 44 10.41 4.14 -7.63
C THR A 44 10.95 2.71 -7.48
N GLN A 45 12.02 2.52 -6.70
CA GLN A 45 12.56 1.19 -6.37
C GLN A 45 11.57 0.36 -5.57
N LYS A 46 10.90 0.97 -4.58
CA LYS A 46 9.81 0.32 -3.83
C LYS A 46 8.66 -0.10 -4.74
N ASP A 47 8.24 0.77 -5.65
CA ASP A 47 7.15 0.48 -6.61
C ASP A 47 7.55 -0.65 -7.59
N LYS A 48 8.85 -0.80 -7.87
CA LYS A 48 9.43 -1.93 -8.62
C LYS A 48 9.50 -3.23 -7.79
N GLY A 49 9.39 -3.14 -6.46
CA GLY A 49 9.53 -4.27 -5.55
C GLY A 49 10.95 -4.47 -4.99
N ASP A 50 11.90 -3.60 -5.32
CA ASP A 50 13.28 -3.64 -4.79
C ASP A 50 13.34 -2.86 -3.46
N LEU A 51 12.87 -3.53 -2.40
CA LEU A 51 12.73 -2.89 -1.09
C LEU A 51 14.05 -2.54 -0.44
N GLU A 52 15.07 -3.37 -0.61
CA GLU A 52 16.41 -3.17 -0.06
C GLU A 52 17.07 -1.93 -0.68
N ALA A 53 17.03 -1.81 -2.01
CA ALA A 53 17.54 -0.63 -2.70
C ALA A 53 16.75 0.64 -2.32
N ALA A 54 15.44 0.53 -2.15
CA ALA A 54 14.59 1.64 -1.69
C ALA A 54 15.01 2.14 -0.31
N ILE A 55 15.21 1.23 0.65
CA ILE A 55 15.66 1.56 2.02
C ILE A 55 17.02 2.27 1.97
N GLU A 56 17.96 1.78 1.16
CA GLU A 56 19.27 2.43 1.03
C GLU A 56 19.15 3.84 0.44
N SER A 57 18.30 4.03 -0.56
CA SER A 57 18.02 5.35 -1.14
C SER A 57 17.44 6.31 -0.12
N TYR A 58 16.50 5.87 0.71
CA TYR A 58 15.93 6.69 1.79
C TYR A 58 16.98 7.04 2.85
N LYS A 59 17.86 6.11 3.22
CA LYS A 59 19.00 6.39 4.14
C LYS A 59 19.90 7.47 3.59
N GLN A 60 20.22 7.45 2.30
CA GLN A 60 21.02 8.50 1.66
C GLN A 60 20.28 9.85 1.67
N ALA A 61 18.97 9.86 1.39
CA ALA A 61 18.15 11.07 1.49
C ALA A 61 18.19 11.66 2.91
N LEU A 62 18.06 10.81 3.94
CA LEU A 62 18.06 11.21 5.36
C LEU A 62 19.45 11.58 5.88
N LYS A 63 20.53 11.04 5.31
CA LYS A 63 21.89 11.48 5.61
C LYS A 63 22.14 12.91 5.15
N ILE A 64 21.55 13.30 4.01
CA ILE A 64 21.66 14.65 3.45
C ILE A 64 20.69 15.61 4.16
N LYS A 65 19.45 15.16 4.38
CA LYS A 65 18.37 15.94 5.01
C LYS A 65 17.72 15.13 6.14
N PRO A 66 18.25 15.19 7.38
CA PRO A 66 17.71 14.42 8.51
C PRO A 66 16.27 14.75 8.89
N ASP A 67 15.83 15.97 8.61
CA ASP A 67 14.48 16.50 8.88
C ASP A 67 13.49 16.29 7.71
N TYR A 68 13.75 15.29 6.87
CA TYR A 68 12.88 14.97 5.75
C TYR A 68 11.76 14.00 6.16
N ALA A 69 10.64 14.52 6.70
CA ALA A 69 9.52 13.72 7.17
C ALA A 69 9.00 12.72 6.13
N GLY A 70 8.93 13.13 4.84
CA GLY A 70 8.50 12.25 3.74
C GLY A 70 9.41 11.05 3.55
N ALA A 71 10.74 11.23 3.64
CA ALA A 71 11.69 10.13 3.52
C ALA A 71 11.62 9.17 4.72
N HIS A 72 11.43 9.69 5.94
CA HIS A 72 11.18 8.85 7.12
C HIS A 72 9.91 8.01 6.95
N ASN A 73 8.80 8.61 6.51
CA ASN A 73 7.57 7.87 6.27
C ASN A 73 7.74 6.79 5.18
N ASN A 74 8.37 7.12 4.06
CA ASN A 74 8.62 6.18 2.97
C ASN A 74 9.54 5.03 3.40
N MET A 75 10.58 5.32 4.19
CA MET A 75 11.46 4.32 4.78
C MET A 75 10.68 3.39 5.72
N GLY A 76 9.79 3.95 6.56
CA GLY A 76 8.89 3.17 7.41
C GLY A 76 8.00 2.21 6.62
N ILE A 77 7.44 2.65 5.50
CA ILE A 77 6.63 1.80 4.61
C ILE A 77 7.47 0.65 4.03
N ALA A 78 8.68 0.93 3.56
CA ALA A 78 9.56 -0.10 3.02
C ALA A 78 10.01 -1.10 4.11
N MET A 79 10.38 -0.62 5.29
CA MET A 79 10.74 -1.47 6.43
C MET A 79 9.57 -2.34 6.91
N LYS A 80 8.34 -1.82 6.89
CA LYS A 80 7.14 -2.62 7.16
C LYS A 80 6.98 -3.74 6.14
N ALA A 81 7.20 -3.46 4.86
CA ALA A 81 7.10 -4.44 3.79
C ALA A 81 8.17 -5.54 3.88
N THR A 82 9.37 -5.24 4.40
CA THR A 82 10.42 -6.24 4.68
C THR A 82 10.22 -6.96 6.02
N GLY A 83 9.15 -6.66 6.78
CA GLY A 83 8.87 -7.27 8.08
C GLY A 83 9.64 -6.67 9.26
N ASN A 84 10.47 -5.66 9.06
CA ASN A 84 11.19 -4.97 10.13
C ASN A 84 10.27 -3.95 10.83
N LEU A 85 9.31 -4.46 11.62
CA LEU A 85 8.25 -3.64 12.21
C LEU A 85 8.78 -2.62 13.24
N ALA A 86 9.81 -2.97 14.01
CA ALA A 86 10.38 -2.06 14.99
C ALA A 86 10.99 -0.81 14.32
N ALA A 87 11.82 -1.01 13.29
CA ALA A 87 12.39 0.11 12.54
C ALA A 87 11.35 0.91 11.75
N ALA A 88 10.27 0.26 11.30
CA ALA A 88 9.15 0.94 10.67
C ALA A 88 8.45 1.90 11.65
N ILE A 89 8.16 1.43 12.87
CA ILE A 89 7.56 2.23 13.94
C ILE A 89 8.44 3.45 14.25
N ASP A 90 9.75 3.25 14.43
CA ASP A 90 10.69 4.34 14.71
C ASP A 90 10.71 5.37 13.57
N SER A 91 10.69 4.90 12.32
CA SER A 91 10.66 5.78 11.15
C SER A 91 9.37 6.62 11.09
N PHE A 92 8.20 6.05 11.37
CA PHE A 92 6.94 6.80 11.41
C PHE A 92 6.92 7.80 12.57
N LYS A 93 7.44 7.45 13.74
CA LYS A 93 7.60 8.38 14.87
C LYS A 93 8.51 9.56 14.51
N GLN A 94 9.63 9.32 13.85
CA GLN A 94 10.51 10.40 13.36
C GLN A 94 9.79 11.31 12.36
N ALA A 95 9.01 10.74 11.43
CA ALA A 95 8.20 11.53 10.52
C ALA A 95 7.21 12.45 11.26
N LEU A 96 6.55 11.95 12.31
CA LEU A 96 5.59 12.70 13.13
C LEU A 96 6.26 13.74 14.03
N ASN A 97 7.46 13.45 14.56
CA ASN A 97 8.23 14.43 15.33
C ASN A 97 8.66 15.64 14.46
N ILE A 98 8.97 15.40 13.19
CA ILE A 98 9.36 16.46 12.24
C ILE A 98 8.11 17.20 11.72
N LYS A 99 7.05 16.46 11.43
CA LYS A 99 5.80 16.96 10.86
C LYS A 99 4.60 16.40 11.63
N PRO A 100 4.13 17.07 12.72
CA PRO A 100 3.03 16.58 13.56
C PRO A 100 1.67 16.47 12.88
N ASP A 101 1.49 17.13 11.74
CA ASP A 101 0.28 17.08 10.91
C ASP A 101 0.37 16.07 9.75
N TYR A 102 1.35 15.14 9.80
CA TYR A 102 1.54 14.14 8.76
C TYR A 102 0.57 12.95 8.91
N VAL A 103 -0.63 13.15 8.42
CA VAL A 103 -1.78 12.23 8.62
C VAL A 103 -1.50 10.80 8.16
N GLU A 104 -0.80 10.61 7.04
CA GLU A 104 -0.47 9.28 6.52
C GLU A 104 0.44 8.50 7.47
N ALA A 105 1.37 9.19 8.15
CA ALA A 105 2.25 8.56 9.13
C ALA A 105 1.48 8.04 10.35
N TYR A 106 0.46 8.76 10.83
CA TYR A 106 -0.44 8.26 11.88
C TYR A 106 -1.14 6.97 11.47
N ARG A 107 -1.68 6.90 10.26
CA ARG A 107 -2.33 5.69 9.75
C ARG A 107 -1.40 4.50 9.74
N HIS A 108 -0.15 4.71 9.29
CA HIS A 108 0.85 3.64 9.25
C HIS A 108 1.27 3.22 10.65
N LEU A 109 1.55 4.18 11.54
CA LEU A 109 1.92 3.93 12.93
C LEU A 109 0.83 3.16 13.67
N SER A 110 -0.44 3.62 13.59
CA SER A 110 -1.57 2.97 14.25
C SER A 110 -1.79 1.53 13.78
N SER A 111 -1.42 1.21 12.53
CA SER A 111 -1.52 -0.17 12.04
C SER A 111 -0.47 -1.12 12.61
N LEU A 112 0.57 -0.62 13.28
CA LEU A 112 1.71 -1.38 13.80
C LEU A 112 1.81 -1.34 15.33
N THR A 113 1.13 -0.39 15.97
CA THR A 113 1.18 -0.19 17.42
C THR A 113 -0.15 -0.59 18.05
N HIS A 114 -0.08 -0.94 19.32
CA HIS A 114 -1.26 -1.09 20.16
C HIS A 114 -1.37 0.15 21.04
N HIS A 115 -2.41 0.93 20.83
CA HIS A 115 -2.65 2.15 21.56
C HIS A 115 -3.14 1.88 22.99
N LYS A 116 -2.75 2.74 23.91
CA LYS A 116 -3.18 2.70 25.31
C LYS A 116 -3.94 3.98 25.63
N ASP A 117 -4.64 3.96 26.74
CA ASP A 117 -5.30 5.16 27.27
C ASP A 117 -4.28 6.30 27.44
N GLN A 118 -4.68 7.54 27.11
CA GLN A 118 -3.88 8.76 27.14
C GLN A 118 -2.66 8.77 26.17
N ASP A 119 -2.69 7.98 25.10
CA ASP A 119 -1.69 8.06 24.04
C ASP A 119 -1.74 9.43 23.34
N GLU A 120 -0.61 10.16 23.37
CA GLU A 120 -0.51 11.49 22.74
C GLU A 120 -0.87 11.50 21.26
N TYR A 121 -0.59 10.41 20.55
CA TYR A 121 -0.95 10.28 19.14
C TYR A 121 -2.45 10.26 18.91
N ILE A 122 -3.23 9.68 19.84
CA ILE A 122 -4.70 9.69 19.77
C ILE A 122 -5.21 11.13 19.88
N VAL A 123 -4.70 11.88 20.86
CA VAL A 123 -5.09 13.29 21.08
C VAL A 123 -4.77 14.13 19.84
N GLN A 124 -3.59 13.95 19.28
CA GLN A 124 -3.18 14.67 18.07
C GLN A 124 -4.05 14.29 16.85
N MET A 125 -4.32 12.99 16.64
CA MET A 125 -5.21 12.53 15.58
C MET A 125 -6.63 13.08 15.72
N GLN A 126 -7.17 13.13 16.94
CA GLN A 126 -8.49 13.71 17.22
C GLN A 126 -8.52 15.20 16.93
N SER A 127 -7.49 15.93 17.34
CA SER A 127 -7.35 17.37 17.06
C SER A 127 -7.32 17.64 15.55
N LEU A 128 -6.49 16.90 14.81
CA LEU A 128 -6.42 16.99 13.34
C LEU A 128 -7.74 16.60 12.67
N TYR A 129 -8.42 15.57 13.19
CA TYR A 129 -9.70 15.12 12.64
C TYR A 129 -10.80 16.19 12.75
N MET A 130 -10.77 17.00 13.81
CA MET A 130 -11.73 18.09 14.03
C MET A 130 -11.39 19.38 13.24
N ASP A 131 -10.19 19.47 12.67
CA ASP A 131 -9.80 20.62 11.87
C ASP A 131 -10.64 20.65 10.57
N PRO A 132 -11.40 21.75 10.32
CA PRO A 132 -12.21 21.89 9.12
C PRO A 132 -11.39 22.04 7.84
N SER A 133 -10.11 22.40 7.96
CA SER A 133 -9.23 22.64 6.81
C SER A 133 -8.65 21.36 6.18
N ILE A 134 -8.74 20.21 6.86
CA ILE A 134 -8.20 18.95 6.33
C ILE A 134 -9.01 18.46 5.12
N THR A 135 -8.30 17.85 4.18
CA THR A 135 -8.91 17.25 2.99
C THR A 135 -9.71 16.00 3.34
N ASP A 136 -10.60 15.59 2.43
CA ASP A 136 -11.32 14.32 2.54
C ASP A 136 -10.37 13.12 2.62
N GLU A 137 -9.27 13.15 1.88
CA GLU A 137 -8.26 12.10 1.91
C GLU A 137 -7.59 11.99 3.29
N GLN A 138 -7.17 13.12 3.84
CA GLN A 138 -6.62 13.19 5.19
C GLN A 138 -7.63 12.72 6.24
N ARG A 139 -8.89 13.17 6.14
CA ARG A 139 -9.97 12.72 7.03
C ARG A 139 -10.23 11.23 6.92
N CYS A 140 -10.12 10.66 5.74
CA CYS A 140 -10.23 9.21 5.50
C CYS A 140 -9.10 8.45 6.24
N HIS A 141 -7.85 8.92 6.12
CA HIS A 141 -6.72 8.30 6.82
C HIS A 141 -6.87 8.36 8.34
N LEU A 142 -7.24 9.53 8.89
CA LEU A 142 -7.48 9.68 10.33
C LEU A 142 -8.65 8.83 10.81
N SER A 143 -9.72 8.70 10.02
CA SER A 143 -10.84 7.83 10.37
C SER A 143 -10.40 6.38 10.59
N PHE A 144 -9.55 5.82 9.73
CA PHE A 144 -9.04 4.47 9.91
C PHE A 144 -8.05 4.34 11.06
N ALA A 145 -7.20 5.36 11.29
CA ALA A 145 -6.26 5.39 12.41
C ALA A 145 -7.01 5.46 13.76
N LEU A 146 -7.98 6.37 13.88
CA LEU A 146 -8.80 6.52 15.08
C LEU A 146 -9.71 5.30 15.32
N SER A 147 -10.22 4.66 14.25
CA SER A 147 -10.95 3.41 14.38
C SER A 147 -10.10 2.33 15.04
N LYS A 148 -8.84 2.17 14.59
CA LYS A 148 -7.90 1.20 15.18
C LYS A 148 -7.57 1.54 16.63
N SER A 149 -7.32 2.82 16.93
CA SER A 149 -7.04 3.27 18.29
C SER A 149 -8.22 3.01 19.25
N SER A 150 -9.45 3.32 18.81
CA SER A 150 -10.67 3.05 19.59
C SER A 150 -10.92 1.53 19.78
N GLU A 151 -10.55 0.70 18.79
CA GLU A 151 -10.59 -0.76 18.94
C GLU A 151 -9.61 -1.23 20.02
N ASP A 152 -8.38 -0.71 20.03
CA ASP A 152 -7.36 -1.03 21.02
C ASP A 152 -7.79 -0.64 22.44
N LEU A 153 -8.56 0.44 22.58
CA LEU A 153 -9.15 0.90 23.85
C LEU A 153 -10.46 0.19 24.21
N ASN A 154 -10.90 -0.78 23.40
CA ASN A 154 -12.18 -1.48 23.57
C ASN A 154 -13.42 -0.57 23.45
N GLU A 155 -13.29 0.57 22.78
CA GLU A 155 -14.36 1.52 22.47
C GLU A 155 -15.06 1.14 21.16
N ILE A 156 -15.67 -0.04 21.09
CA ILE A 156 -16.17 -0.66 19.86
C ILE A 156 -17.17 0.23 19.09
N GLY A 157 -18.07 0.90 19.81
CA GLY A 157 -19.05 1.82 19.18
C GLY A 157 -18.38 2.98 18.45
N GLN A 158 -17.33 3.56 19.03
CA GLN A 158 -16.58 4.67 18.45
C GLN A 158 -15.71 4.19 17.30
N SER A 159 -15.05 3.04 17.46
CA SER A 159 -14.29 2.39 16.39
C SER A 159 -15.17 2.19 15.16
N PHE A 160 -16.37 1.64 15.32
CA PHE A 160 -17.30 1.43 14.22
C PHE A 160 -17.76 2.74 13.57
N ALA A 161 -17.99 3.80 14.35
CA ALA A 161 -18.36 5.11 13.84
C ALA A 161 -17.26 5.69 12.92
N TYR A 162 -15.99 5.65 13.36
CA TYR A 162 -14.85 6.06 12.56
C TYR A 162 -14.68 5.19 11.31
N LEU A 163 -14.78 3.87 11.45
CA LEU A 163 -14.69 2.93 10.31
C LEU A 163 -15.75 3.22 9.24
N LYS A 164 -16.98 3.46 9.66
CA LYS A 164 -18.11 3.81 8.77
C LYS A 164 -17.83 5.12 8.03
N MET A 165 -17.30 6.12 8.74
CA MET A 165 -16.97 7.42 8.13
C MET A 165 -15.84 7.28 7.14
N GLY A 166 -14.74 6.59 7.51
CA GLY A 166 -13.61 6.34 6.63
C GLY A 166 -14.01 5.62 5.34
N ASN A 167 -14.83 4.58 5.44
CA ASN A 167 -15.34 3.86 4.27
C ASN A 167 -16.25 4.72 3.40
N LYS A 168 -17.11 5.56 4.00
CA LYS A 168 -17.98 6.50 3.27
C LYS A 168 -17.15 7.49 2.45
N ILE A 169 -16.12 8.08 3.06
CA ILE A 169 -15.23 9.02 2.37
C ILE A 169 -14.45 8.28 1.27
N ARG A 170 -13.88 7.11 1.57
CA ARG A 170 -13.14 6.32 0.60
C ARG A 170 -13.96 5.93 -0.62
N LYS A 171 -15.22 5.51 -0.41
CA LYS A 171 -16.15 5.22 -1.50
C LYS A 171 -16.31 6.43 -2.43
N ARG A 172 -16.49 7.63 -1.85
CA ARG A 172 -16.60 8.88 -2.61
C ARG A 172 -15.34 9.21 -3.39
N LEU A 173 -14.16 9.11 -2.74
CA LEU A 173 -12.86 9.39 -3.37
C LEU A 173 -12.55 8.45 -4.54
N LEU A 174 -12.97 7.19 -4.44
CA LEU A 174 -12.78 6.19 -5.50
C LEU A 174 -13.86 6.26 -6.59
N SER A 175 -14.86 7.12 -6.43
CA SER A 175 -16.03 7.16 -7.31
C SER A 175 -16.65 5.76 -7.53
N TYR A 176 -16.61 4.92 -6.47
CA TYR A 176 -17.02 3.52 -6.56
C TYR A 176 -18.56 3.41 -6.54
N GLU A 177 -19.09 2.74 -7.55
CA GLU A 177 -20.48 2.35 -7.64
C GLU A 177 -20.60 0.83 -7.85
N ILE A 178 -21.47 0.19 -7.08
CA ILE A 178 -21.69 -1.28 -7.14
C ILE A 178 -22.16 -1.75 -8.52
N THR A 179 -22.75 -0.86 -9.29
CA THR A 179 -23.18 -1.12 -10.67
C THR A 179 -22.02 -1.53 -11.57
N GLN A 180 -20.81 -0.97 -11.33
CA GLN A 180 -19.61 -1.33 -12.07
C GLN A 180 -19.24 -2.81 -11.87
N ASP A 181 -19.30 -3.29 -10.63
CA ASP A 181 -19.07 -4.70 -10.33
C ASP A 181 -20.15 -5.61 -10.92
N ILE A 182 -21.42 -5.20 -10.81
CA ILE A 182 -22.56 -5.93 -11.39
C ILE A 182 -22.39 -6.09 -12.90
N GLU A 183 -22.02 -5.02 -13.59
CA GLU A 183 -21.75 -5.02 -15.03
C GLU A 183 -20.55 -5.91 -15.38
N PHE A 184 -19.45 -5.77 -14.65
CA PHE A 184 -18.24 -6.59 -14.83
C PHE A 184 -18.56 -8.09 -14.68
N PHE A 185 -19.21 -8.49 -13.59
CA PHE A 185 -19.61 -9.89 -13.38
C PHE A 185 -20.64 -10.38 -14.39
N SER A 186 -21.51 -9.52 -14.88
CA SER A 186 -22.45 -9.86 -15.97
C SER A 186 -21.69 -10.15 -17.28
N GLN A 187 -20.69 -9.33 -17.59
CA GLN A 187 -19.84 -9.55 -18.77
C GLN A 187 -19.01 -10.84 -18.62
N LEU A 188 -18.43 -11.10 -17.46
CA LEU A 188 -17.72 -12.35 -17.18
C LEU A 188 -18.61 -13.57 -17.39
N LYS A 189 -19.84 -13.55 -16.86
CA LYS A 189 -20.82 -14.63 -17.08
C LYS A 189 -21.15 -14.86 -18.54
N LYS A 190 -21.27 -13.80 -19.33
CA LYS A 190 -21.52 -13.90 -20.79
C LYS A 190 -20.31 -14.46 -21.55
N SER A 191 -19.09 -14.10 -21.16
CA SER A 191 -17.87 -14.53 -21.80
C SER A 191 -17.44 -15.95 -21.41
N TYR A 192 -17.85 -16.42 -20.23
CA TYR A 192 -17.43 -17.71 -19.66
C TYR A 192 -17.66 -18.91 -20.61
N PRO A 193 -18.81 -19.07 -21.29
CA PRO A 193 -19.03 -20.21 -22.19
C PRO A 193 -18.03 -20.28 -23.35
N SER A 194 -17.59 -19.10 -23.85
CA SER A 194 -16.60 -19.01 -24.93
C SER A 194 -15.18 -19.34 -24.41
N ILE A 195 -14.84 -18.81 -23.24
CA ILE A 195 -13.55 -19.06 -22.57
C ILE A 195 -13.44 -20.54 -22.19
N ALA A 196 -14.50 -21.14 -21.64
CA ALA A 196 -14.50 -22.54 -21.26
C ALA A 196 -14.30 -23.47 -22.47
N LYS A 197 -14.89 -23.17 -23.61
CA LYS A 197 -14.69 -23.95 -24.85
C LYS A 197 -13.23 -23.90 -25.32
N VAL A 198 -12.61 -22.72 -25.28
CA VAL A 198 -11.20 -22.54 -25.70
C VAL A 198 -10.27 -23.24 -24.69
N ALA A 199 -10.49 -23.04 -23.39
CA ALA A 199 -9.67 -23.66 -22.34
C ALA A 199 -9.71 -25.19 -22.40
N LEU A 200 -10.88 -25.79 -22.62
CA LEU A 200 -11.03 -27.25 -22.78
C LEU A 200 -10.29 -27.79 -24.02
N HIS A 201 -10.17 -26.98 -25.07
CA HIS A 201 -9.42 -27.38 -26.29
C HIS A 201 -7.90 -27.39 -26.04
N TYR A 202 -7.40 -26.45 -25.22
CA TYR A 202 -5.97 -26.37 -24.85
C TYR A 202 -5.57 -27.41 -23.79
N LEU A 203 -6.48 -27.86 -22.94
CA LEU A 203 -6.21 -28.85 -21.89
C LEU A 203 -6.20 -30.30 -22.39
N GLY A 204 -6.57 -30.55 -23.64
CA GLY A 204 -6.62 -31.89 -24.27
C GLY A 204 -5.27 -32.58 -24.50
N GLY A 205 -4.15 -31.98 -24.06
CA GLY A 205 -2.82 -32.55 -24.27
C GLY A 205 -1.85 -32.36 -23.10
N ALA A 206 -2.23 -31.72 -22.03
CA ALA A 206 -1.31 -31.44 -20.92
C ALA A 206 -1.59 -32.40 -19.75
N ASN A 207 -0.57 -33.20 -19.47
CA ASN A 207 -0.33 -33.97 -18.27
C ASN A 207 -1.15 -33.56 -17.03
N GLU A 208 -1.76 -34.54 -16.41
CA GLU A 208 -2.14 -34.81 -15.02
C GLU A 208 -2.23 -33.68 -13.97
N LEU A 209 -1.78 -32.46 -14.24
CA LEU A 209 -1.89 -31.32 -13.35
C LEU A 209 -3.31 -30.74 -13.43
N LYS A 210 -4.08 -30.93 -12.37
CA LYS A 210 -5.42 -30.33 -12.23
C LYS A 210 -5.31 -29.03 -11.43
N PRO A 211 -5.44 -27.85 -12.06
CA PRO A 211 -5.45 -26.61 -11.32
C PRO A 211 -6.69 -26.52 -10.44
N VAL A 212 -6.50 -26.17 -9.17
CA VAL A 212 -7.58 -25.86 -8.23
C VAL A 212 -7.58 -24.36 -7.99
N PHE A 213 -8.66 -23.69 -8.36
CA PHE A 213 -8.82 -22.26 -8.13
C PHE A 213 -9.64 -22.06 -6.84
N ILE A 214 -9.08 -21.29 -5.92
CA ILE A 214 -9.76 -20.87 -4.69
C ILE A 214 -10.20 -19.43 -4.91
N LEU A 215 -11.51 -19.26 -5.09
CA LEU A 215 -12.12 -17.97 -5.36
C LEU A 215 -12.90 -17.50 -4.14
N GLY A 216 -12.78 -16.23 -3.82
CA GLY A 216 -13.53 -15.60 -2.73
C GLY A 216 -13.37 -14.10 -2.74
N MET A 217 -14.21 -13.44 -1.97
CA MET A 217 -14.08 -12.01 -1.75
C MET A 217 -12.81 -11.72 -0.92
N PRO A 218 -12.18 -10.55 -1.06
CA PRO A 218 -11.09 -10.15 -0.19
C PRO A 218 -11.46 -10.39 1.29
N ARG A 219 -10.55 -10.97 2.06
CA ARG A 219 -10.71 -11.35 3.48
C ARG A 219 -11.77 -12.43 3.76
N SER A 220 -12.18 -13.21 2.78
CA SER A 220 -13.08 -14.37 2.95
C SER A 220 -12.38 -15.65 3.44
N GLY A 221 -11.06 -15.59 3.71
CA GLY A 221 -10.28 -16.73 4.16
C GLY A 221 -9.70 -17.59 3.03
N THR A 222 -9.68 -17.12 1.80
CA THR A 222 -9.12 -17.82 0.63
C THR A 222 -7.67 -18.24 0.86
N THR A 223 -6.83 -17.41 1.46
CA THR A 223 -5.43 -17.73 1.82
C THR A 223 -5.35 -18.88 2.82
N LEU A 224 -6.25 -18.92 3.82
CA LEU A 224 -6.31 -20.04 4.77
C LEU A 224 -6.70 -21.33 4.08
N VAL A 225 -7.70 -21.30 3.19
CA VAL A 225 -8.12 -22.47 2.41
C VAL A 225 -6.99 -22.93 1.50
N GLU A 226 -6.25 -22.03 0.85
CA GLU A 226 -5.08 -22.36 0.05
C GLU A 226 -4.01 -23.06 0.91
N GLN A 227 -3.70 -22.54 2.10
CA GLN A 227 -2.73 -23.13 3.00
C GLN A 227 -3.14 -24.55 3.46
N ILE A 228 -4.43 -24.73 3.77
CA ILE A 228 -4.96 -26.06 4.14
C ILE A 228 -4.81 -27.04 2.97
N VAL A 229 -5.20 -26.65 1.77
CA VAL A 229 -5.13 -27.52 0.57
C VAL A 229 -3.69 -27.80 0.18
N SER A 230 -2.80 -26.79 0.24
CA SER A 230 -1.38 -26.92 -0.10
C SER A 230 -0.56 -27.65 0.98
N SER A 231 -1.13 -27.92 2.15
CA SER A 231 -0.49 -28.79 3.14
C SER A 231 -0.45 -30.26 2.70
N HIS A 232 -1.24 -30.64 1.71
CA HIS A 232 -1.18 -31.97 1.10
C HIS A 232 0.06 -32.11 0.22
N SER A 233 0.80 -33.21 0.36
CA SER A 233 2.10 -33.45 -0.30
C SER A 233 2.08 -33.39 -1.84
N GLN A 234 0.93 -33.58 -2.45
CA GLN A 234 0.74 -33.54 -3.91
C GLN A 234 0.19 -32.21 -4.42
N VAL A 235 -0.02 -31.22 -3.55
CA VAL A 235 -0.56 -29.92 -3.93
C VAL A 235 0.49 -28.85 -3.69
N LYS A 236 0.69 -27.98 -4.69
CA LYS A 236 1.53 -26.79 -4.55
C LYS A 236 0.64 -25.55 -4.55
N GLY A 237 0.75 -24.73 -3.51
CA GLY A 237 0.16 -23.40 -3.48
C GLY A 237 0.91 -22.46 -4.45
N ALA A 238 0.17 -21.69 -5.22
CA ALA A 238 0.71 -20.71 -6.17
C ALA A 238 0.58 -19.27 -5.65
N GLY A 239 -0.06 -19.08 -4.49
CA GLY A 239 -0.35 -17.76 -3.95
C GLY A 239 -1.39 -16.97 -4.77
N GLU A 240 -1.46 -15.68 -4.53
CA GLU A 240 -2.33 -14.79 -5.28
C GLU A 240 -1.72 -14.49 -6.66
N LEU A 241 -2.42 -14.92 -7.70
CA LEU A 241 -2.00 -14.69 -9.09
C LEU A 241 -2.55 -13.34 -9.59
N ASP A 242 -1.69 -12.37 -9.80
CA ASP A 242 -2.05 -11.02 -10.29
C ASP A 242 -2.46 -10.98 -11.79
N TYR A 243 -2.56 -12.13 -12.44
CA TYR A 243 -2.86 -12.18 -13.88
C TYR A 243 -4.25 -11.64 -14.23
N VAL A 244 -5.20 -11.66 -13.29
CA VAL A 244 -6.58 -11.18 -13.53
C VAL A 244 -6.68 -9.64 -13.46
N LYS A 245 -5.70 -8.97 -12.84
CA LYS A 245 -5.69 -7.50 -12.72
C LYS A 245 -5.20 -6.76 -13.98
N LYS A 246 -4.75 -7.49 -15.03
CA LYS A 246 -4.14 -6.91 -16.23
C LYS A 246 -5.02 -6.98 -17.49
N PHE A 247 -6.29 -7.34 -17.34
CA PHE A 247 -7.26 -7.40 -18.43
C PHE A 247 -8.38 -6.40 -18.27
#